data_c147ccbcfec79de17592cdb33d596976
#
_entry.id   c147ccbcfec79de17592cdb33d596976
#
_cell.length_a   1.000
_cell.length_b   1.000
_cell.length_c   1.000
_cell.angle_alpha   90.00
_cell.angle_beta   90.00
_cell.angle_gamma   90.00
#
_symmetry.space_group_name_H-M   'P 1'
#
loop_
_entity.id
_entity.type
_entity.pdbx_description
1 polymer ?
#
loop_
_entity_poly.entity_id
_entity_poly.type
_entity_poly.pdbx_seq_one_letter_code
_entity_poly.pdbx_strand_id
1 'polypeptide(L)' 'MQRSKVIVVWHDAHAVSDGWWGVDESDDDPCRIETIGWLIPDAKANHVVVAQSLAGDGDFYHVFAVPVGMVVSVQIL' A
#
# COMPACT_ATOMS: atom_id res chain seq x y z
N MET A 1 -8.59 21.56 -7.69
CA MET A 1 -8.60 20.09 -7.84
C MET A 1 -8.80 19.46 -6.48
N GLN A 2 -9.80 18.60 -6.36
CA GLN A 2 -10.04 17.90 -5.11
C GLN A 2 -9.05 16.74 -4.93
N ARG A 3 -8.56 16.60 -3.71
CA ARG A 3 -7.76 15.44 -3.33
C ARG A 3 -8.61 14.48 -2.53
N SER A 4 -8.40 13.21 -2.73
CA SER A 4 -9.17 12.16 -2.05
C SER A 4 -8.34 11.50 -0.97
N LYS A 5 -8.97 11.29 0.18
CA LYS A 5 -8.45 10.39 1.22
C LYS A 5 -8.95 8.99 0.92
N VAL A 6 -8.08 8.02 1.01
CA VAL A 6 -8.41 6.63 0.68
C VAL A 6 -7.90 5.67 1.74
N ILE A 7 -8.54 4.50 1.79
CA ILE A 7 -7.97 3.33 2.44
C ILE A 7 -7.50 2.39 1.35
N VAL A 8 -6.23 2.03 1.38
CA VAL A 8 -5.65 1.01 0.51
C VAL A 8 -5.46 -0.25 1.34
N VAL A 9 -6.11 -1.33 0.94
CA VAL A 9 -5.89 -2.65 1.52
C VAL A 9 -4.95 -3.39 0.58
N TRP A 10 -3.86 -3.89 1.12
CA TRP A 10 -2.88 -4.59 0.30
C TRP A 10 -2.23 -5.72 1.09
N HIS A 11 -1.62 -6.63 0.37
CA HIS A 11 -0.94 -7.79 0.93
C HIS A 11 0.55 -7.65 0.72
N ASP A 12 1.29 -7.68 1.82
CA ASP A 12 2.75 -7.56 1.78
C ASP A 12 3.38 -8.94 1.87
N ALA A 13 4.51 -9.08 1.18
CA ALA A 13 5.32 -10.28 1.30
C ALA A 13 6.05 -10.25 2.65
N HIS A 14 6.24 -11.42 3.25
CA HIS A 14 6.95 -11.54 4.51
C HIS A 14 7.76 -12.81 4.53
N ALA A 15 8.78 -12.84 5.40
CA ALA A 15 9.59 -14.04 5.59
C ALA A 15 8.77 -15.08 6.36
N VAL A 16 8.68 -16.28 5.82
CA VAL A 16 7.95 -17.38 6.47
C VAL A 16 8.87 -18.21 7.38
N SER A 17 10.18 -18.07 7.25
CA SER A 17 11.16 -18.81 8.04
C SER A 17 12.50 -18.10 8.02
N ASP A 18 13.26 -18.22 9.12
CA ASP A 18 14.64 -17.71 9.22
C ASP A 18 15.68 -18.72 8.81
N GLY A 19 15.31 -19.95 8.49
CA GLY A 19 16.24 -21.03 8.17
C GLY A 19 15.68 -21.94 7.10
N TRP A 20 16.06 -23.20 7.18
CA TRP A 20 15.54 -24.21 6.28
C TRP A 20 14.04 -24.35 6.46
N TRP A 21 13.33 -24.43 5.34
CA TRP A 21 11.88 -24.42 5.32
C TRP A 21 11.36 -25.55 4.42
N GLY A 22 10.44 -26.33 4.94
CA GLY A 22 9.75 -27.36 4.16
C GLY A 22 8.48 -26.81 3.55
N VAL A 23 8.14 -27.29 2.36
CA VAL A 23 6.94 -26.84 1.65
C VAL A 23 5.68 -26.99 2.50
N ASP A 24 5.65 -28.02 3.35
CA ASP A 24 4.50 -28.30 4.23
C ASP A 24 4.34 -27.29 5.36
N GLU A 25 5.35 -26.47 5.60
CA GLU A 25 5.32 -25.44 6.64
C GLU A 25 4.84 -24.10 6.11
N SER A 26 4.30 -24.06 4.89
CA SER A 26 3.94 -22.81 4.25
C SER A 26 2.85 -22.07 5.04
N ASP A 27 3.10 -20.79 5.25
CA ASP A 27 2.10 -19.83 5.74
C ASP A 27 1.46 -19.23 4.50
N ASP A 28 0.23 -19.61 4.24
CA ASP A 28 -0.47 -19.18 3.02
C ASP A 28 -1.06 -17.79 3.14
N ASP A 29 -1.05 -17.20 4.33
CA ASP A 29 -1.66 -15.89 4.55
C ASP A 29 -0.63 -14.77 4.42
N PRO A 30 -0.71 -13.95 3.36
CA PRO A 30 0.12 -12.77 3.28
C PRO A 30 -0.26 -11.77 4.37
N CYS A 31 0.68 -10.93 4.74
CA CYS A 31 0.41 -9.87 5.71
C CYS A 31 -0.57 -8.86 5.09
N ARG A 32 -1.76 -8.74 5.67
CA ARG A 32 -2.77 -7.79 5.23
C ARG A 32 -2.52 -6.45 5.91
N ILE A 33 -2.40 -5.42 5.09
CA ILE A 33 -2.10 -4.07 5.56
C ILE A 33 -3.20 -3.12 5.10
N GLU A 34 -3.57 -2.21 5.97
CA GLU A 34 -4.46 -1.09 5.64
C GLU A 34 -3.66 0.20 5.74
N THR A 35 -3.59 0.94 4.64
CA THR A 35 -2.90 2.22 4.59
C THR A 35 -3.91 3.30 4.28
N ILE A 36 -3.95 4.33 5.12
CA ILE A 36 -4.86 5.46 4.95
C ILE A 36 -4.03 6.68 4.59
N GLY A 37 -4.43 7.38 3.54
CA GLY A 37 -3.71 8.58 3.13
C GLY A 37 -4.38 9.32 1.99
N TRP A 38 -3.70 10.36 1.53
CA TRP A 38 -4.12 11.16 0.39
C TRP A 38 -3.67 10.48 -0.89
N LEU A 39 -4.63 10.17 -1.78
CA LEU A 39 -4.31 9.54 -3.06
C LEU A 39 -3.59 10.53 -3.97
N ILE A 40 -2.49 10.08 -4.56
CA ILE A 40 -1.77 10.85 -5.58
C ILE A 40 -1.92 10.07 -6.89
N PRO A 41 -2.90 10.46 -7.76
CA PRO A 41 -3.14 9.73 -9.00
C PRO A 41 -1.95 9.86 -9.95
N ASP A 42 -1.66 8.77 -10.65
CA ASP A 42 -0.66 8.73 -11.73
C ASP A 42 0.75 9.18 -11.33
N ALA A 43 1.06 9.13 -10.04
CA ALA A 43 2.37 9.56 -9.55
C ALA A 43 3.48 8.57 -9.92
N LYS A 44 3.14 7.30 -10.05
CA LYS A 44 4.09 6.25 -10.43
C LYS A 44 3.35 5.15 -11.16
N ALA A 45 3.89 4.73 -12.31
CA ALA A 45 3.29 3.68 -13.13
C ALA A 45 3.17 2.38 -12.32
N ASN A 46 2.03 1.69 -12.44
CA ASN A 46 1.76 0.39 -11.83
C ASN A 46 1.83 0.39 -10.30
N HIS A 47 1.61 1.55 -9.68
CA HIS A 47 1.56 1.69 -8.23
C HIS A 47 0.36 2.53 -7.81
N VAL A 48 -0.18 2.20 -6.64
CA VAL A 48 -1.09 3.09 -5.93
C VAL A 48 -0.23 3.91 -4.98
N VAL A 49 -0.29 5.23 -5.12
CA VAL A 49 0.57 6.15 -4.36
C VAL A 49 -0.29 6.97 -3.42
N VAL A 50 0.09 6.98 -2.16
CA VAL A 50 -0.60 7.75 -1.12
C VAL A 50 0.41 8.55 -0.30
N ALA A 51 -0.04 9.68 0.23
CA ALA A 51 0.76 10.50 1.13
C ALA A 51 0.15 10.53 2.51
N GLN A 52 0.99 10.59 3.53
CA GLN A 52 0.54 10.73 4.91
C GLN A 52 -0.10 12.10 5.14
N SER A 53 0.47 13.14 4.54
CA SER A 53 0.04 14.53 4.77
C SER A 53 -0.01 15.30 3.48
N LEU A 54 -0.95 16.24 3.44
CA LEU A 54 -1.11 17.19 2.34
C LEU A 54 -1.10 18.59 2.93
N ALA A 55 -0.14 19.40 2.51
CA ALA A 55 -0.03 20.78 2.95
C ALA A 55 -0.98 21.69 2.16
N GLY A 56 -1.27 22.87 2.72
CA GLY A 56 -2.17 23.83 2.07
C GLY A 56 -1.66 24.36 0.74
N ASP A 57 -0.36 24.30 0.50
CA ASP A 57 0.25 24.70 -0.77
C ASP A 57 0.24 23.57 -1.83
N GLY A 58 -0.25 22.39 -1.48
CA GLY A 58 -0.33 21.25 -2.38
C GLY A 58 0.81 20.26 -2.27
N ASP A 59 1.79 20.50 -1.40
CA ASP A 59 2.90 19.57 -1.21
C ASP A 59 2.48 18.35 -0.38
N PHE A 60 3.08 17.22 -0.69
CA PHE A 60 2.86 15.97 0.03
C PHE A 60 4.05 15.63 0.91
N TYR A 61 3.77 14.95 2.01
CA TYR A 61 4.79 14.50 2.96
C TYR A 61 4.59 13.01 3.25
N HIS A 62 5.69 12.28 3.31
CA HIS A 62 5.69 10.83 3.51
C HIS A 62 4.85 10.10 2.47
N VAL A 63 5.38 10.05 1.26
CA VAL A 63 4.73 9.40 0.12
C VAL A 63 5.09 7.92 0.11
N PHE A 64 4.08 7.08 -0.07
CA PHE A 64 4.21 5.64 -0.06
C PHE A 64 3.59 5.05 -1.33
N ALA A 65 4.30 4.16 -2.00
CA ALA A 65 3.85 3.54 -3.26
C ALA A 65 3.68 2.03 -3.08
N VAL A 66 2.49 1.53 -3.40
CA VAL A 66 2.17 0.10 -3.33
C VAL A 66 2.03 -0.44 -4.75
N PRO A 67 2.81 -1.47 -5.14
CA PRO A 67 2.63 -2.10 -6.44
C PRO A 67 1.20 -2.60 -6.63
N VAL A 68 0.60 -2.36 -7.80
CA VAL A 68 -0.80 -2.75 -8.03
C VAL A 68 -1.03 -4.25 -7.85
N GLY A 69 -0.02 -5.07 -8.12
CA GLY A 69 -0.13 -6.52 -7.93
C GLY A 69 -0.34 -6.93 -6.47
N MET A 70 -0.01 -6.06 -5.52
CA MET A 70 -0.21 -6.29 -4.08
C MET A 70 -1.50 -5.66 -3.55
N VAL A 71 -2.17 -4.85 -4.34
CA VAL A 71 -3.36 -4.11 -3.88
C VAL A 71 -4.59 -4.99 -3.97
N VAL A 72 -5.34 -5.08 -2.87
CA VAL A 72 -6.63 -5.76 -2.82
C VAL A 72 -7.75 -4.79 -3.17
N SER A 73 -7.73 -3.61 -2.56
CA SER A 73 -8.79 -2.60 -2.79
C SER A 73 -8.30 -1.20 -2.47
N VAL A 74 -8.92 -0.23 -3.11
CA VAL A 74 -8.77 1.19 -2.79
C VAL A 74 -10.19 1.74 -2.61
N GLN A 75 -10.43 2.33 -1.44
CA GLN A 75 -11.74 2.87 -1.11
C GLN A 75 -11.62 4.34 -0.74
N ILE A 76 -12.41 5.17 -1.38
CA ILE A 76 -12.46 6.60 -1.07
C ILE A 76 -13.23 6.80 0.25
N LEU A 77 -12.66 7.59 1.11
CA LEU A 77 -13.23 7.93 2.41
C LEU A 77 -14.17 9.12 2.34
#